data_58d01d720fa7c626654af520d820c2d0
#
_entry.id   58d01d720fa7c626654af520d820c2d0
#
_cell.length_a   1.000
_cell.length_b   1.000
_cell.length_c   1.000
_cell.angle_alpha   90.00
_cell.angle_beta   90.00
_cell.angle_gamma   90.00
#
_symmetry.space_group_name_H-M   'P 1'
#
loop_
_entity.id
_entity.type
_entity.pdbx_description
1 polymer ?
#
loop_
_entity_poly.entity_id
_entity_poly.type
_entity_poly.pdbx_seq_one_letter_code
_entity_poly.pdbx_strand_id
1 'polypeptide(L)'
;MGVRRRADAPCGAGNDRNRLILLHIVARGRIGRSPEGELVDRYLKRIAWPTRVTELPDVGGKVPALEPATRRVMLDETGEVLGSVAFARKLERWRDDGVREARFMLGAADGFKEADRAGADLLLSFGRATWPHLLARAMLAEQLFRATSILANHPYHREG
;
A
#
# COMPACT_ATOMS: atom_id res chain seq x y z
N MET A 1 -19.56 47.21 -25.54
CA MET A 1 -20.26 46.19 -24.81
C MET A 1 -19.26 45.13 -24.35
N GLY A 2 -18.81 45.21 -23.13
CA GLY A 2 -17.79 44.33 -22.59
C GLY A 2 -18.39 43.02 -22.10
N VAL A 3 -18.01 41.89 -22.66
CA VAL A 3 -18.26 40.59 -22.11
C VAL A 3 -17.34 40.42 -20.90
N ARG A 4 -17.93 40.55 -19.70
CA ARG A 4 -17.21 40.18 -18.48
C ARG A 4 -17.01 38.66 -18.47
N ARG A 5 -15.80 38.20 -18.78
CA ARG A 5 -15.40 36.83 -18.45
C ARG A 5 -15.49 36.70 -16.92
N ARG A 6 -16.37 35.86 -16.44
CA ARG A 6 -16.31 35.42 -15.06
C ARG A 6 -14.96 34.70 -14.91
N ALA A 7 -14.13 35.24 -14.06
CA ALA A 7 -12.96 34.51 -13.61
C ALA A 7 -13.48 33.25 -12.94
N ASP A 8 -13.12 32.10 -13.49
CA ASP A 8 -13.34 30.84 -12.81
C ASP A 8 -12.62 30.94 -11.46
N ALA A 9 -13.40 30.92 -10.40
CA ALA A 9 -12.82 30.82 -9.08
C ALA A 9 -11.94 29.54 -9.07
N PRO A 10 -10.74 29.58 -8.50
CA PRO A 10 -9.94 28.37 -8.35
C PRO A 10 -10.82 27.39 -7.59
N CYS A 11 -10.99 26.23 -8.18
CA CYS A 11 -11.68 25.11 -7.55
C CYS A 11 -11.07 24.96 -6.16
N GLY A 12 -11.88 25.21 -5.13
CA GLY A 12 -11.40 25.28 -3.77
C GLY A 12 -10.54 24.08 -3.47
N ALA A 13 -9.47 24.29 -2.74
CA ALA A 13 -8.70 23.25 -2.11
C ALA A 13 -9.67 22.48 -1.19
N GLY A 14 -10.47 21.60 -1.79
CA GLY A 14 -11.30 20.65 -1.09
C GLY A 14 -10.40 19.90 -0.16
N ASN A 15 -10.79 19.85 1.08
CA ASN A 15 -10.09 19.31 2.22
C ASN A 15 -9.32 18.03 1.86
N ASP A 16 -8.08 18.18 1.42
CA ASP A 16 -7.20 17.09 0.96
C ASP A 16 -6.93 16.08 2.09
N ARG A 17 -7.25 16.46 3.33
CA ARG A 17 -7.09 15.66 4.54
C ARG A 17 -8.02 14.44 4.61
N ASN A 18 -9.07 14.40 3.80
CA ASN A 18 -10.03 13.28 3.80
C ASN A 18 -9.93 12.40 2.54
N ARG A 19 -8.94 12.63 1.71
CA ARG A 19 -8.72 11.83 0.52
C ARG A 19 -8.05 10.51 0.89
N LEU A 20 -8.71 9.40 0.58
CA LEU A 20 -8.17 8.07 0.84
C LEU A 20 -6.95 7.80 -0.05
N ILE A 21 -5.97 7.11 0.51
CA ILE A 21 -4.76 6.68 -0.21
C ILE A 21 -5.10 5.46 -1.05
N LEU A 22 -4.59 5.42 -2.29
CA LEU A 22 -4.55 4.20 -3.08
C LEU A 22 -3.53 3.24 -2.47
N LEU A 23 -3.98 2.07 -2.06
CA LEU A 23 -3.12 0.99 -1.56
C LEU A 23 -2.74 0.11 -2.75
N HIS A 24 -1.52 0.26 -3.23
CA HIS A 24 -1.05 -0.39 -4.44
C HIS A 24 -0.03 -1.47 -4.10
N ILE A 25 -0.38 -2.72 -4.37
CA ILE A 25 0.52 -3.86 -4.21
C ILE A 25 1.21 -4.10 -5.55
N VAL A 26 2.53 -3.98 -5.60
CA VAL A 26 3.36 -4.30 -6.76
C VAL A 26 4.19 -5.52 -6.40
N ALA A 27 3.83 -6.66 -6.97
CA ALA A 27 4.42 -7.94 -6.59
C ALA A 27 5.00 -8.66 -7.80
N ARG A 28 6.15 -9.30 -7.61
CA ARG A 28 6.72 -10.19 -8.62
C ARG A 28 6.15 -11.59 -8.49
N GLY A 29 5.86 -12.20 -9.62
CA GLY A 29 5.25 -13.52 -9.72
C GLY A 29 3.73 -13.48 -9.77
N ARG A 30 3.15 -14.58 -10.25
CA ARG A 30 1.71 -14.76 -10.37
C ARG A 30 1.17 -15.53 -9.18
N ILE A 31 0.13 -15.01 -8.56
CA ILE A 31 -0.56 -15.71 -7.48
C ILE A 31 -1.61 -16.68 -8.00
N GLY A 32 -2.24 -16.37 -9.15
CA GLY A 32 -3.21 -17.23 -9.82
C GLY A 32 -4.35 -17.69 -8.92
N ARG A 33 -4.85 -18.89 -9.18
CA ARG A 33 -5.93 -19.54 -8.40
C ARG A 33 -5.34 -20.37 -7.26
N SER A 34 -4.55 -19.76 -6.43
CA SER A 34 -3.97 -20.41 -5.25
C SER A 34 -4.79 -20.09 -4.00
N PRO A 35 -4.63 -20.85 -2.91
CA PRO A 35 -5.23 -20.49 -1.62
C PRO A 35 -4.84 -19.10 -1.17
N GLU A 36 -3.59 -18.69 -1.39
CA GLU A 36 -3.09 -17.35 -1.08
C GLU A 36 -3.79 -16.29 -1.92
N GLY A 37 -4.05 -16.56 -3.22
CA GLY A 37 -4.81 -15.68 -4.10
C GLY A 37 -6.24 -15.46 -3.62
N GLU A 38 -6.89 -16.50 -3.14
CA GLU A 38 -8.23 -16.41 -2.55
C GLU A 38 -8.23 -15.53 -1.30
N LEU A 39 -7.21 -15.64 -0.44
CA LEU A 39 -7.06 -14.80 0.73
C LEU A 39 -6.83 -13.34 0.36
N VAL A 40 -5.96 -13.06 -0.60
CA VAL A 40 -5.73 -11.70 -1.10
C VAL A 40 -7.04 -11.09 -1.59
N ASP A 41 -7.78 -11.79 -2.43
CA ASP A 41 -9.07 -11.31 -2.96
C ASP A 41 -10.07 -11.06 -1.84
N ARG A 42 -10.15 -11.95 -0.87
CA ARG A 42 -11.06 -11.83 0.26
C ARG A 42 -10.80 -10.56 1.06
N TYR A 43 -9.55 -10.26 1.38
CA TYR A 43 -9.22 -9.09 2.17
C TYR A 43 -9.32 -7.80 1.37
N LEU A 44 -8.81 -7.77 0.13
CA LEU A 44 -8.86 -6.57 -0.69
C LEU A 44 -10.29 -6.11 -0.98
N LYS A 45 -11.24 -7.05 -1.17
CA LYS A 45 -12.66 -6.71 -1.37
C LYS A 45 -13.30 -6.02 -0.18
N ARG A 46 -12.79 -6.24 1.02
CA ARG A 46 -13.33 -5.66 2.26
C ARG A 46 -12.73 -4.30 2.59
N ILE A 47 -11.63 -3.93 1.95
CA ILE A 47 -10.96 -2.65 2.19
C ILE A 47 -11.80 -1.54 1.57
N ALA A 48 -12.18 -0.54 2.38
CA ALA A 48 -12.94 0.62 1.91
C ALA A 48 -12.07 1.62 1.11
N TRP A 49 -10.75 1.58 1.32
CA TRP A 49 -9.83 2.41 0.55
C TRP A 49 -9.60 1.85 -0.85
N PRO A 50 -9.25 2.70 -1.84
CA PRO A 50 -8.92 2.19 -3.17
C PRO A 50 -7.74 1.21 -3.11
N THR A 51 -7.84 0.11 -3.84
CA THR A 51 -6.79 -0.89 -3.93
C THR A 51 -6.44 -1.19 -5.38
N ARG A 52 -5.18 -1.53 -5.62
CA ARG A 52 -4.70 -1.98 -6.93
C ARG A 52 -3.63 -3.04 -6.72
N VAL A 53 -3.64 -4.06 -7.57
CA VAL A 53 -2.58 -5.05 -7.62
C VAL A 53 -1.95 -5.04 -9.00
N THR A 54 -0.63 -4.91 -9.05
CA THR A 54 0.16 -5.07 -10.27
C THR A 54 1.10 -6.24 -10.09
N GLU A 55 0.96 -7.25 -10.92
CA GLU A 55 1.88 -8.38 -10.94
C GLU A 55 2.95 -8.15 -12.01
N LEU A 56 4.21 -8.33 -11.63
CA LEU A 56 5.37 -8.25 -12.51
C LEU A 56 5.95 -9.64 -12.73
N PRO A 57 6.65 -9.87 -13.86
CA PRO A 57 7.47 -11.08 -14.02
C PRO A 57 8.49 -11.20 -12.90
N ASP A 58 9.02 -12.40 -12.67
CA ASP A 58 10.07 -12.64 -11.68
C ASP A 58 11.28 -11.76 -11.90
N VAL A 59 11.62 -11.50 -13.16
CA VAL A 59 12.69 -10.58 -13.58
C VAL A 59 12.18 -9.64 -14.66
N GLY A 60 12.58 -8.38 -14.57
CA GLY A 60 12.24 -7.36 -15.56
C GLY A 60 10.79 -6.88 -15.43
N GLY A 61 10.17 -6.59 -16.57
CA GLY A 61 8.83 -6.00 -16.62
C GLY A 61 8.82 -4.50 -16.38
N LYS A 62 7.67 -3.89 -16.64
CA LYS A 62 7.48 -2.45 -16.48
C LYS A 62 6.92 -2.13 -15.11
N VAL A 63 7.75 -1.61 -14.24
CA VAL A 63 7.31 -1.07 -12.95
C VAL A 63 6.46 0.18 -13.20
N PRO A 64 5.27 0.30 -12.57
CA PRO A 64 4.46 1.52 -12.71
C PRO A 64 5.25 2.78 -12.34
N ALA A 65 5.02 3.86 -13.09
CA ALA A 65 5.68 5.14 -12.85
C ALA A 65 5.47 5.62 -11.41
N LEU A 66 6.49 6.27 -10.86
CA LEU A 66 6.46 6.81 -9.51
C LEU A 66 5.99 8.26 -9.53
N GLU A 67 4.80 8.51 -8.99
CA GLU A 67 4.26 9.85 -8.84
C GLU A 67 4.81 10.53 -7.58
N PRO A 68 4.92 11.88 -7.54
CA PRO A 68 5.54 12.59 -6.42
C PRO A 68 4.90 12.33 -5.05
N ALA A 69 3.59 12.14 -5.00
CA ALA A 69 2.85 11.91 -3.76
C ALA A 69 2.73 10.41 -3.40
N THR A 70 3.71 9.61 -3.80
CA THR A 70 3.77 8.17 -3.52
C THR A 70 4.77 7.90 -2.41
N ARG A 71 4.37 7.05 -1.46
CA ARG A 71 5.29 6.44 -0.48
C ARG A 71 5.54 5.01 -0.86
N ARG A 72 6.81 4.62 -0.88
CA ARG A 72 7.23 3.26 -1.21
C ARG A 72 7.50 2.48 0.06
N VAL A 73 6.79 1.39 0.22
CA VAL A 73 7.01 0.40 1.26
C VAL A 73 7.56 -0.86 0.62
N MET A 74 8.68 -1.32 1.10
CA MET A 74 9.27 -2.55 0.64
C MET A 74 9.18 -3.61 1.73
N LEU A 75 8.64 -4.77 1.40
CA LEU A 75 8.60 -5.92 2.30
C LEU A 75 9.99 -6.56 2.32
N ASP A 76 10.60 -6.58 3.48
CA ASP A 76 11.96 -7.08 3.68
C ASP A 76 12.11 -7.64 5.10
N GLU A 77 12.68 -8.84 5.22
CA GLU A 77 12.86 -9.48 6.53
C GLU A 77 13.80 -8.71 7.46
N THR A 78 14.67 -7.86 6.90
CA THR A 78 15.56 -6.99 7.68
C THR A 78 14.95 -5.63 8.01
N GLY A 79 13.71 -5.40 7.62
CA GLY A 79 13.01 -4.14 7.82
C GLY A 79 12.50 -3.95 9.25
N GLU A 80 11.77 -2.87 9.42
CA GLU A 80 11.15 -2.52 10.69
C GLU A 80 9.95 -3.41 10.97
N VAL A 81 9.89 -3.98 12.16
CA VAL A 81 8.74 -4.78 12.60
C VAL A 81 7.74 -3.84 13.27
N LEU A 82 6.63 -3.61 12.60
CA LEU A 82 5.54 -2.77 13.11
C LEU A 82 4.38 -3.64 13.58
N GLY A 83 3.86 -3.35 14.76
CA GLY A 83 2.56 -3.86 15.17
C GLY A 83 1.44 -3.26 14.30
N SER A 84 0.29 -3.91 14.30
CA SER A 84 -0.82 -3.52 13.42
C SER A 84 -1.33 -2.09 13.69
N VAL A 85 -1.38 -1.68 14.96
CA VAL A 85 -1.78 -0.31 15.32
C VAL A 85 -0.75 0.71 14.86
N ALA A 86 0.54 0.45 15.04
CA ALA A 86 1.61 1.33 14.58
C ALA A 86 1.59 1.46 13.04
N PHE A 87 1.33 0.37 12.33
CA PHE A 87 1.17 0.39 10.88
C PHE A 87 -0.03 1.23 10.45
N ALA A 88 -1.18 1.05 11.11
CA ALA A 88 -2.37 1.87 10.86
C ALA A 88 -2.10 3.36 11.08
N ARG A 89 -1.38 3.72 12.16
CA ARG A 89 -1.02 5.12 12.45
C ARG A 89 -0.10 5.72 11.40
N LYS A 90 0.78 4.90 10.81
CA LYS A 90 1.63 5.34 9.71
C LYS A 90 0.82 5.67 8.45
N LEU A 91 -0.14 4.83 8.09
CA LEU A 91 -1.06 5.10 6.98
C LEU A 91 -1.90 6.34 7.24
N GLU A 92 -2.39 6.52 8.45
CA GLU A 92 -3.14 7.72 8.86
C GLU A 92 -2.29 8.99 8.67
N ARG A 93 -1.04 8.98 9.13
CA ARG A 93 -0.13 10.11 8.98
C ARG A 93 0.13 10.43 7.51
N TRP A 94 0.37 9.43 6.69
CA TRP A 94 0.55 9.65 5.25
C TRP A 94 -0.70 10.23 4.60
N ARG A 95 -1.87 9.76 4.97
CA ARG A 95 -3.14 10.32 4.50
C ARG A 95 -3.25 11.80 4.88
N ASP A 96 -2.94 12.14 6.12
CA ASP A 96 -3.02 13.51 6.62
C ASP A 96 -1.95 14.42 5.97
N ASP A 97 -0.83 13.86 5.56
CA ASP A 97 0.25 14.56 4.84
C ASP A 97 -0.03 14.71 3.33
N GLY A 98 -1.16 14.24 2.84
CA GLY A 98 -1.54 14.36 1.44
C GLY A 98 -0.94 13.32 0.50
N VAL A 99 -0.42 12.21 1.02
CA VAL A 99 0.04 11.08 0.22
C VAL A 99 -1.13 10.50 -0.56
N ARG A 100 -0.93 10.22 -1.85
CA ARG A 100 -1.97 9.70 -2.74
C ARG A 100 -1.88 8.21 -3.00
N GLU A 101 -0.68 7.67 -2.97
CA GLU A 101 -0.43 6.24 -3.16
C GLU A 101 0.56 5.75 -2.11
N ALA A 102 0.23 4.64 -1.46
CA ALA A 102 1.17 3.83 -0.71
C ALA A 102 1.45 2.58 -1.53
N ARG A 103 2.66 2.45 -2.02
CA ARG A 103 3.07 1.36 -2.89
C ARG A 103 3.83 0.32 -2.10
N PHE A 104 3.27 -0.87 -2.02
CA PHE A 104 3.86 -2.00 -1.30
C PHE A 104 4.52 -2.93 -2.31
N MET A 105 5.84 -3.03 -2.23
CA MET A 105 6.64 -3.81 -3.17
C MET A 105 7.05 -5.14 -2.54
N LEU A 106 6.70 -6.23 -3.20
CA LEU A 106 7.09 -7.58 -2.81
C LEU A 106 7.95 -8.18 -3.93
N GLY A 107 9.18 -8.55 -3.59
CA GLY A 107 10.10 -9.18 -4.53
C GLY A 107 9.86 -10.68 -4.70
N ALA A 108 10.47 -11.23 -5.75
CA ALA A 108 10.70 -12.66 -5.88
C ALA A 108 11.78 -13.14 -4.87
N ALA A 109 12.05 -14.44 -4.86
CA ALA A 109 12.96 -15.06 -3.91
C ALA A 109 14.36 -14.42 -3.82
N ASP A 110 14.82 -13.79 -4.88
CA ASP A 110 16.13 -13.10 -4.92
C ASP A 110 16.10 -11.70 -4.30
N GLY A 111 14.94 -11.24 -3.84
CA GLY A 111 14.77 -9.93 -3.21
C GLY A 111 14.88 -8.75 -4.16
N PHE A 112 14.89 -7.57 -3.56
CA PHE A 112 15.09 -6.32 -4.27
C PHE A 112 16.58 -5.95 -4.31
N LYS A 113 16.98 -5.20 -5.33
CA LYS A 113 18.33 -4.63 -5.41
C LYS A 113 18.55 -3.60 -4.32
N GLU A 114 19.79 -3.38 -3.95
CA GLU A 114 20.18 -2.36 -2.95
C GLU A 114 19.64 -0.96 -3.31
N ALA A 115 19.64 -0.61 -4.60
CA ALA A 115 19.10 0.66 -5.06
C ALA A 115 17.59 0.80 -4.76
N ASP A 116 16.82 -0.28 -4.86
CA ASP A 116 15.39 -0.26 -4.53
C ASP A 116 15.17 -0.08 -3.03
N ARG A 117 16.00 -0.70 -2.20
CA ARG A 117 15.97 -0.54 -0.75
C ARG A 117 16.29 0.88 -0.32
N ALA A 118 17.31 1.48 -0.92
CA ALA A 118 17.74 2.85 -0.62
C ALA A 118 16.65 3.87 -0.96
N GLY A 119 15.81 3.58 -1.96
CA GLY A 119 14.71 4.46 -2.37
C GLY A 119 13.40 4.24 -1.62
N ALA A 120 13.31 3.27 -0.71
CA ALA A 120 12.09 3.00 0.03
C ALA A 120 11.91 4.00 1.18
N ASP A 121 10.66 4.46 1.37
CA ASP A 121 10.29 5.29 2.52
C ASP A 121 10.14 4.46 3.79
N LEU A 122 9.86 3.17 3.64
CA LEU A 122 9.73 2.22 4.74
C LEU A 122 10.16 0.84 4.25
N LEU A 123 11.07 0.20 4.98
CA LEU A 123 11.30 -1.24 4.90
C LEU A 123 10.47 -1.90 5.98
N LEU A 124 9.51 -2.72 5.58
CA LEU A 124 8.56 -3.36 6.49
C LEU A 124 8.84 -4.85 6.59
N SER A 125 8.96 -5.35 7.81
CA SER A 125 9.16 -6.77 8.10
C SER A 125 7.96 -7.37 8.84
N PHE A 126 7.61 -8.59 8.48
CA PHE A 126 6.66 -9.42 9.25
C PHE A 126 7.35 -10.36 10.24
N GLY A 127 8.52 -9.97 10.68
CA GLY A 127 9.35 -10.76 11.59
C GLY A 127 10.61 -11.29 10.89
N ARG A 128 11.46 -11.94 11.66
CA ARG A 128 12.77 -12.42 11.18
C ARG A 128 12.69 -13.74 10.42
N ALA A 129 11.57 -14.44 10.52
CA ALA A 129 11.36 -15.66 9.78
C ALA A 129 11.22 -15.35 8.28
N THR A 130 11.73 -16.27 7.45
CA THR A 130 11.52 -16.18 6.01
C THR A 130 10.13 -16.70 5.67
N TRP A 131 9.35 -15.90 4.97
CA TRP A 131 8.01 -16.27 4.53
C TRP A 131 8.00 -16.56 3.03
N PRO A 132 7.25 -17.59 2.56
CA PRO A 132 6.98 -17.74 1.14
C PRO A 132 6.36 -16.46 0.58
N HIS A 133 6.81 -16.01 -0.60
CA HIS A 133 6.39 -14.71 -1.12
C HIS A 133 4.87 -14.60 -1.39
N LEU A 134 4.21 -15.69 -1.81
CA LEU A 134 2.75 -15.67 -1.97
C LEU A 134 2.02 -15.54 -0.63
N LEU A 135 2.51 -16.22 0.40
CA LEU A 135 1.95 -16.11 1.73
C LEU A 135 2.17 -14.71 2.31
N ALA A 136 3.34 -14.12 2.10
CA ALA A 136 3.62 -12.74 2.51
C ALA A 136 2.67 -11.75 1.84
N ARG A 137 2.29 -11.98 0.57
CA ARG A 137 1.29 -11.15 -0.11
C ARG A 137 -0.07 -11.25 0.56
N ALA A 138 -0.51 -12.44 0.93
CA ALA A 138 -1.76 -12.63 1.67
C ALA A 138 -1.72 -11.98 3.05
N MET A 139 -0.58 -12.09 3.76
CA MET A 139 -0.37 -11.42 5.04
C MET A 139 -0.44 -9.90 4.91
N LEU A 140 0.16 -9.34 3.86
CA LEU A 140 0.07 -7.91 3.58
C LEU A 140 -1.38 -7.47 3.34
N ALA A 141 -2.12 -8.19 2.51
CA ALA A 141 -3.53 -7.88 2.24
C ALA A 141 -4.35 -7.88 3.53
N GLU A 142 -4.12 -8.85 4.41
CA GLU A 142 -4.77 -8.91 5.73
C GLU A 142 -4.39 -7.71 6.58
N GLN A 143 -3.12 -7.33 6.65
CA GLN A 143 -2.67 -6.19 7.44
C GLN A 143 -3.21 -4.86 6.90
N LEU A 144 -3.34 -4.72 5.59
CA LEU A 144 -3.97 -3.54 4.99
C LEU A 144 -5.46 -3.44 5.36
N PHE A 145 -6.18 -4.56 5.32
CA PHE A 145 -7.56 -4.61 5.78
C PHE A 145 -7.65 -4.28 7.28
N ARG A 146 -6.81 -4.87 8.10
CA ARG A 146 -6.75 -4.62 9.54
C ARG A 146 -6.44 -3.16 9.85
N ALA A 147 -5.45 -2.58 9.21
CA ALA A 147 -5.07 -1.18 9.40
C ALA A 147 -6.21 -0.21 9.05
N THR A 148 -6.84 -0.39 7.90
CA THR A 148 -7.99 0.45 7.51
C THR A 148 -9.19 0.24 8.41
N SER A 149 -9.38 -0.97 8.94
CA SER A 149 -10.42 -1.26 9.94
C SER A 149 -10.15 -0.53 11.27
N ILE A 150 -8.91 -0.51 11.72
CA ILE A 150 -8.50 0.24 12.93
C ILE A 150 -8.83 1.73 12.74
N LEU A 151 -8.46 2.31 11.60
CA LEU A 151 -8.71 3.74 11.32
C LEU A 151 -10.19 4.08 11.20
N ALA A 152 -11.03 3.12 10.83
CA ALA A 152 -12.48 3.27 10.74
C ALA A 152 -13.20 2.91 12.05
N ASN A 153 -12.48 2.56 13.11
CA ASN A 153 -13.04 2.03 14.37
C ASN A 153 -13.91 0.78 14.17
N HIS A 154 -13.60 -0.02 13.16
CA HIS A 154 -14.30 -1.27 12.90
C HIS A 154 -13.82 -2.35 13.90
N PRO A 155 -14.71 -3.23 14.40
CA PRO A 155 -14.36 -4.20 15.46
C PRO A 155 -13.49 -5.38 15.00
N TYR A 156 -12.97 -5.38 13.78
CA TYR A 156 -12.15 -6.46 13.26
C TYR A 156 -10.86 -6.67 14.09
N HIS A 157 -10.17 -5.56 14.41
CA HIS A 157 -8.97 -5.64 15.23
C HIS A 157 -9.33 -5.62 16.72
N ARG A 158 -8.88 -6.65 17.43
CA ARG A 158 -8.96 -6.71 18.89
C ARG A 158 -7.55 -6.89 19.42
N GLU A 159 -7.14 -5.99 20.30
CA GLU A 159 -5.94 -6.20 21.10
C GLU A 159 -6.29 -7.25 22.15
N GLY A 160 -5.67 -8.41 21.97
CA GLY A 160 -5.85 -9.52 22.90
C GLY A 160 -4.98 -9.38 24.13
#